data_630bd4375305c60327544e788c3f28ad
#
_entry.id   630bd4375305c60327544e788c3f28ad
#
_cell.length_a   1.000
_cell.length_b   1.000
_cell.length_c   1.000
_cell.angle_alpha   90.00
_cell.angle_beta   90.00
_cell.angle_gamma   90.00
#
_symmetry.space_group_name_H-M   'P 1'
#
loop_
_entity.id
_entity.type
_entity.pdbx_description
1 polymer ?
#
loop_
_entity_poly.entity_id
_entity_poly.type
_entity_poly.pdbx_seq_one_letter_code
_entity_poly.pdbx_strand_id
1 'polypeptide(L)'
;MTTTTRQPQTIENNMRIYDSYTDLEKKIMDDTGCKIYSGTGINNRLETQTTILRSVDDTSYYKDDLSNPCNISYTLCGQIGDQDLNHRLNKTLLDPKKIKNIYLYRKVLENGKCMGYMWYGKYKLDRNNIKEKIHPDRNGNLRKIYLCTLTK
;
A
#
# COMPACT_ATOMS: atom_id res chain seq x y z
N MET A 1 28.62 -9.54 12.98
CA MET A 1 28.21 -9.24 12.81
C MET A 1 27.79 -8.80 12.33
N THR A 2 27.84 -8.93 12.08
CA THR A 2 27.61 -8.54 11.58
C THR A 2 27.08 -7.86 11.47
N THR A 3 27.18 -7.62 11.13
CA THR A 3 26.72 -7.01 10.96
C THR A 3 26.16 -6.40 10.85
N THR A 4 26.25 -6.24 10.64
CA THR A 4 25.69 -5.66 10.31
C THR A 4 24.93 -5.16 10.14
N THR A 5 25.19 -5.01 9.89
CA THR A 5 24.52 -4.38 9.57
C THR A 5 23.38 -3.87 9.50
N ARG A 6 23.16 -3.40 9.01
CA ARG A 6 21.98 -2.98 8.93
C ARG A 6 21.02 -3.91 9.00
N GLN A 7 20.51 -4.12 9.88
CA GLN A 7 19.60 -5.11 10.19
C GLN A 7 18.18 -4.77 10.01
N PRO A 8 17.76 -3.49 9.86
CA PRO A 8 16.32 -3.19 9.75
C PRO A 8 15.62 -3.98 8.67
N GLN A 9 16.28 -4.14 7.55
CA GLN A 9 15.63 -4.80 6.44
C GLN A 9 15.48 -6.28 6.63
N THR A 10 16.22 -6.89 7.55
CA THR A 10 16.10 -8.32 7.77
C THR A 10 15.08 -8.66 8.84
N ILE A 11 14.73 -7.69 9.68
CA ILE A 11 13.82 -7.92 10.78
C ILE A 11 12.42 -8.19 10.32
N GLU A 12 11.98 -7.56 9.23
CA GLU A 12 10.61 -7.68 8.78
C GLU A 12 10.48 -8.72 7.69
N ASN A 13 10.66 -10.00 8.07
CA ASN A 13 10.45 -11.14 7.19
C ASN A 13 11.29 -11.06 5.90
N ASN A 14 12.53 -10.62 6.03
CA ASN A 14 13.46 -10.48 4.90
C ASN A 14 13.03 -9.41 3.91
N MET A 15 12.18 -8.50 4.32
CA MET A 15 11.85 -7.35 3.49
C MET A 15 13.06 -6.43 3.41
N ARG A 16 13.22 -5.80 2.25
CA ARG A 16 14.39 -5.01 1.94
C ARG A 16 14.00 -3.57 1.71
N ILE A 17 14.84 -2.65 2.16
CA ILE A 17 14.69 -1.23 1.89
C ILE A 17 15.44 -0.89 0.61
N TYR A 18 14.74 -0.27 -0.32
CA TYR A 18 15.30 0.26 -1.56
C TYR A 18 15.52 1.76 -1.38
N ASP A 19 16.74 2.23 -1.63
CA ASP A 19 17.09 3.61 -1.36
C ASP A 19 16.42 4.60 -2.28
N SER A 20 16.17 4.21 -3.53
CA SER A 20 15.57 5.10 -4.51
C SER A 20 14.30 4.52 -5.11
N TYR A 21 13.46 5.42 -5.62
CA TYR A 21 12.26 5.02 -6.34
C TYR A 21 12.61 4.20 -7.59
N THR A 22 13.71 4.54 -8.25
CA THR A 22 14.16 3.81 -9.44
C THR A 22 14.49 2.36 -9.12
N ASP A 23 15.15 2.11 -7.99
CA ASP A 23 15.47 0.75 -7.59
C ASP A 23 14.21 -0.03 -7.22
N LEU A 24 13.25 0.63 -6.56
CA LEU A 24 11.96 0.03 -6.27
C LEU A 24 11.23 -0.34 -7.57
N GLU A 25 11.22 0.57 -8.56
CA GLU A 25 10.55 0.31 -9.84
C GLU A 25 11.13 -0.91 -10.54
N LYS A 26 12.45 -1.09 -10.48
CA LYS A 26 13.09 -2.29 -11.07
C LYS A 26 12.61 -3.55 -10.39
N LYS A 27 12.54 -3.55 -9.07
CA LYS A 27 12.07 -4.71 -8.31
C LYS A 27 10.62 -5.03 -8.65
N ILE A 28 9.77 -4.02 -8.72
CA ILE A 28 8.36 -4.21 -9.06
C ILE A 28 8.24 -4.77 -10.47
N MET A 29 8.98 -4.23 -11.43
CA MET A 29 8.97 -4.72 -12.80
C MET A 29 9.44 -6.19 -12.86
N ASP A 30 10.49 -6.53 -12.13
CA ASP A 30 11.01 -7.89 -12.10
C ASP A 30 9.99 -8.87 -11.52
N ASP A 31 9.30 -8.48 -10.47
CA ASP A 31 8.37 -9.37 -9.77
C ASP A 31 6.98 -9.44 -10.41
N THR A 32 6.53 -8.35 -11.03
CA THR A 32 5.13 -8.23 -11.49
C THR A 32 4.97 -7.99 -12.97
N GLY A 33 6.02 -7.53 -13.65
CA GLY A 33 5.93 -7.10 -15.05
C GLY A 33 5.20 -5.77 -15.23
N CYS A 34 4.92 -5.04 -14.14
CA CYS A 34 4.13 -3.82 -14.18
C CYS A 34 4.96 -2.59 -13.88
N LYS A 35 4.60 -1.48 -14.54
CA LYS A 35 5.14 -0.16 -14.23
C LYS A 35 4.15 0.54 -13.29
N ILE A 36 4.68 1.24 -12.29
CA ILE A 36 3.86 2.04 -11.38
C ILE A 36 4.04 3.53 -11.69
N TYR A 37 3.08 4.33 -11.20
CA TYR A 37 3.15 5.78 -11.30
C TYR A 37 3.27 6.36 -9.90
N SER A 38 4.24 7.25 -9.70
CA SER A 38 4.41 7.92 -8.43
C SER A 38 3.20 8.82 -8.15
N GLY A 39 2.88 8.99 -6.88
CA GLY A 39 1.73 9.80 -6.47
C GLY A 39 0.39 9.09 -6.50
N THR A 40 0.33 7.86 -7.01
CA THR A 40 -0.90 7.07 -7.04
C THR A 40 -0.84 5.97 -6.00
N GLY A 41 -1.82 5.94 -5.09
CA GLY A 41 -1.86 4.93 -4.03
C GLY A 41 -2.31 3.57 -4.53
N ILE A 42 -3.27 3.54 -5.46
CA ILE A 42 -3.81 2.30 -6.03
C ILE A 42 -3.47 2.28 -7.52
N ASN A 43 -2.52 1.45 -7.90
CA ASN A 43 -2.11 1.29 -9.29
C ASN A 43 -2.74 0.04 -9.87
N ASN A 44 -3.91 0.20 -10.50
CA ASN A 44 -4.60 -0.91 -11.14
C ASN A 44 -4.10 -1.09 -12.57
N ARG A 45 -3.69 -2.31 -12.90
CA ARG A 45 -3.19 -2.69 -14.23
C ARG A 45 -4.09 -3.80 -14.76
N LEU A 46 -5.09 -3.42 -15.54
CA LEU A 46 -6.14 -4.35 -15.98
C LEU A 46 -5.62 -5.43 -16.92
N GLU A 47 -4.65 -5.10 -17.77
CA GLU A 47 -4.11 -6.05 -18.75
C GLU A 47 -3.44 -7.25 -18.09
N THR A 48 -2.93 -7.10 -16.88
CA THR A 48 -2.32 -8.18 -16.12
C THR A 48 -3.14 -8.57 -14.89
N GLN A 49 -4.27 -7.92 -14.70
CA GLN A 49 -5.15 -8.12 -13.54
C GLN A 49 -4.40 -7.95 -12.21
N THR A 50 -3.54 -6.95 -12.18
CA THR A 50 -2.63 -6.70 -11.06
C THR A 50 -2.86 -5.31 -10.49
N THR A 51 -2.82 -5.20 -9.16
CA THR A 51 -2.79 -3.92 -8.48
C THR A 51 -1.55 -3.83 -7.61
N ILE A 52 -0.89 -2.68 -7.65
CA ILE A 52 0.22 -2.38 -6.77
C ILE A 52 -0.20 -1.23 -5.88
N LEU A 53 -0.28 -1.53 -4.58
CA LEU A 53 -0.71 -0.57 -3.56
C LEU A 53 0.48 0.13 -2.95
N ARG A 54 0.30 1.41 -2.64
CA ARG A 54 1.30 2.21 -1.94
C ARG A 54 0.76 2.64 -0.59
N SER A 55 1.56 2.45 0.47
CA SER A 55 1.31 3.03 1.77
C SER A 55 2.43 4.03 2.09
N VAL A 56 2.06 5.22 2.55
CA VAL A 56 3.03 6.28 2.87
C VAL A 56 3.00 6.51 4.37
N ASP A 57 4.17 6.45 5.01
CA ASP A 57 4.27 6.73 6.44
C ASP A 57 3.82 8.17 6.76
N ASP A 58 3.37 8.36 7.99
CA ASP A 58 3.02 9.69 8.51
C ASP A 58 1.90 10.40 7.75
N THR A 59 1.04 9.64 7.08
CA THR A 59 -0.12 10.18 6.40
C THR A 59 -1.28 10.31 7.38
N SER A 60 -1.70 11.55 7.68
CA SER A 60 -2.71 11.81 8.70
C SER A 60 -4.12 11.44 8.27
N TYR A 61 -4.39 11.40 6.97
CA TYR A 61 -5.74 11.18 6.44
C TYR A 61 -6.03 9.74 6.02
N TYR A 62 -5.06 8.85 6.13
CA TYR A 62 -5.24 7.42 5.94
C TYR A 62 -4.88 6.69 7.23
N LYS A 63 -5.45 5.53 7.42
CA LYS A 63 -5.29 4.77 8.66
C LYS A 63 -4.69 3.39 8.36
N ASP A 64 -3.69 3.34 7.50
CA ASP A 64 -3.00 2.09 7.19
C ASP A 64 -2.29 1.57 8.43
N ASP A 65 -2.31 0.26 8.61
CA ASP A 65 -1.58 -0.40 9.69
C ASP A 65 -0.77 -1.55 9.10
N LEU A 66 0.54 -1.35 9.01
CA LEU A 66 1.48 -2.31 8.47
C LEU A 66 2.33 -2.95 9.58
N SER A 67 1.94 -2.81 10.84
CA SER A 67 2.72 -3.33 11.97
C SER A 67 2.88 -4.84 11.94
N ASN A 68 1.89 -5.56 11.40
CA ASN A 68 2.01 -7.00 11.17
C ASN A 68 2.03 -7.25 9.66
N PRO A 69 3.20 -7.56 9.08
CA PRO A 69 3.31 -7.75 7.63
C PRO A 69 2.45 -8.89 7.06
N CYS A 70 2.00 -9.79 7.90
CA CYS A 70 1.16 -10.90 7.45
C CYS A 70 -0.34 -10.57 7.49
N ASN A 71 -0.69 -9.47 8.13
CA ASN A 71 -2.10 -9.07 8.28
C ASN A 71 -2.15 -7.54 8.32
N ILE A 72 -2.36 -6.94 7.17
CA ILE A 72 -2.29 -5.50 6.99
C ILE A 72 -3.68 -4.91 6.83
N SER A 73 -3.90 -3.75 7.46
CA SER A 73 -5.10 -2.95 7.25
C SER A 73 -4.74 -1.81 6.30
N TYR A 74 -5.40 -1.75 5.15
CA TYR A 74 -5.11 -0.77 4.12
C TYR A 74 -6.31 0.14 3.87
N THR A 75 -6.09 1.45 3.88
CA THR A 75 -7.13 2.45 3.65
C THR A 75 -7.35 2.66 2.16
N LEU A 76 -8.60 2.62 1.72
CA LEU A 76 -8.94 2.83 0.32
C LEU A 76 -8.72 4.28 -0.10
N CYS A 77 -8.94 4.57 -1.39
CA CYS A 77 -8.65 5.85 -1.99
C CYS A 77 -9.67 6.91 -1.62
N GLY A 78 -9.21 8.13 -1.42
CA GLY A 78 -10.01 9.32 -1.15
C GLY A 78 -9.43 10.13 -0.01
N GLN A 79 -9.03 11.38 -0.29
CA GLN A 79 -8.31 12.21 0.69
C GLN A 79 -9.21 13.23 1.40
N ILE A 80 -10.31 13.61 0.78
CA ILE A 80 -11.19 14.67 1.26
C ILE A 80 -12.63 14.18 1.24
N GLY A 81 -13.36 14.38 2.35
CA GLY A 81 -14.73 13.94 2.48
C GLY A 81 -14.86 12.43 2.61
N ASP A 82 -16.09 11.94 2.63
CA ASP A 82 -16.36 10.51 2.72
C ASP A 82 -15.76 9.78 1.54
N GLN A 83 -15.11 8.64 1.81
CA GLN A 83 -14.65 7.77 0.74
C GLN A 83 -15.85 7.09 0.07
N ASP A 84 -15.67 6.68 -1.17
CA ASP A 84 -16.71 6.09 -1.98
C ASP A 84 -16.21 4.75 -2.55
N LEU A 85 -16.87 3.66 -2.20
CA LEU A 85 -16.53 2.34 -2.72
C LEU A 85 -16.73 2.25 -4.24
N ASN A 86 -17.54 3.12 -4.81
CA ASN A 86 -17.77 3.18 -6.26
C ASN A 86 -16.78 4.09 -6.98
N HIS A 87 -15.88 4.75 -6.24
CA HIS A 87 -14.80 5.49 -6.86
C HIS A 87 -13.98 4.54 -7.75
N ARG A 88 -13.62 5.00 -8.95
CA ARG A 88 -13.01 4.17 -9.98
C ARG A 88 -11.89 3.27 -9.46
N LEU A 89 -10.95 3.83 -8.70
CA LEU A 89 -9.80 3.05 -8.20
C LEU A 89 -10.22 2.00 -7.18
N ASN A 90 -11.11 2.36 -6.25
CA ASN A 90 -11.60 1.43 -5.24
C ASN A 90 -12.44 0.33 -5.87
N LYS A 91 -13.33 0.70 -6.75
CA LYS A 91 -14.24 -0.25 -7.39
C LYS A 91 -13.48 -1.30 -8.19
N THR A 92 -12.47 -0.87 -8.92
CA THR A 92 -11.65 -1.80 -9.72
C THR A 92 -10.87 -2.75 -8.82
N LEU A 93 -10.21 -2.22 -7.79
CA LEU A 93 -9.47 -3.05 -6.84
C LEU A 93 -10.33 -4.12 -6.20
N LEU A 94 -11.56 -3.76 -5.84
CA LEU A 94 -12.47 -4.66 -5.14
C LEU A 94 -13.18 -5.66 -6.05
N ASP A 95 -13.01 -5.55 -7.36
CA ASP A 95 -13.64 -6.46 -8.31
C ASP A 95 -12.72 -7.67 -8.58
N PRO A 96 -13.09 -8.87 -8.09
CA PRO A 96 -12.25 -10.06 -8.24
C PRO A 96 -12.12 -10.53 -9.69
N LYS A 97 -12.98 -10.06 -10.59
CA LYS A 97 -12.88 -10.39 -12.01
C LYS A 97 -11.84 -9.53 -12.71
N LYS A 98 -11.56 -8.34 -12.17
CA LYS A 98 -10.61 -7.40 -12.77
C LYS A 98 -9.22 -7.48 -12.17
N ILE A 99 -9.11 -7.71 -10.86
CA ILE A 99 -7.85 -7.74 -10.14
C ILE A 99 -7.70 -9.08 -9.41
N LYS A 100 -6.63 -9.79 -9.74
CA LYS A 100 -6.33 -11.09 -9.14
C LYS A 100 -5.02 -11.12 -8.38
N ASN A 101 -4.11 -10.21 -8.71
CA ASN A 101 -2.78 -10.16 -8.10
C ASN A 101 -2.60 -8.81 -7.42
N ILE A 102 -2.31 -8.84 -6.13
CA ILE A 102 -2.18 -7.61 -5.33
C ILE A 102 -0.83 -7.60 -4.65
N TYR A 103 -0.12 -6.48 -4.78
CA TYR A 103 1.19 -6.27 -4.19
C TYR A 103 1.18 -4.95 -3.43
N LEU A 104 2.11 -4.82 -2.49
CA LEU A 104 2.17 -3.64 -1.62
C LEU A 104 3.62 -3.16 -1.49
N TYR A 105 3.80 -1.84 -1.54
CA TYR A 105 5.04 -1.22 -1.10
C TYR A 105 4.75 -0.07 -0.14
N ARG A 106 5.77 0.29 0.63
CA ARG A 106 5.66 1.34 1.64
C ARG A 106 6.73 2.40 1.37
N LYS A 107 6.33 3.65 1.39
CA LYS A 107 7.27 4.76 1.38
C LYS A 107 7.60 5.09 2.83
N VAL A 108 8.85 4.90 3.21
CA VAL A 108 9.30 5.07 4.58
C VAL A 108 9.70 6.51 4.80
N LEU A 109 9.04 7.17 5.75
CA LEU A 109 9.35 8.55 6.12
C LEU A 109 9.82 8.61 7.56
N GLU A 110 10.75 9.52 7.84
CA GLU A 110 11.20 9.81 9.19
C GLU A 110 11.37 11.31 9.28
N ASN A 111 10.61 11.94 10.17
CA ASN A 111 10.58 13.39 10.33
C ASN A 111 10.30 14.11 8.99
N GLY A 112 9.36 13.57 8.20
CA GLY A 112 8.98 14.14 6.92
C GLY A 112 9.95 13.86 5.77
N LYS A 113 11.03 13.15 6.04
CA LYS A 113 12.06 12.85 5.05
C LYS A 113 11.93 11.42 4.55
N CYS A 114 12.01 11.23 3.24
CA CYS A 114 11.97 9.88 2.67
C CYS A 114 13.26 9.13 2.96
N MET A 115 13.14 8.00 3.63
CA MET A 115 14.27 7.14 3.99
C MET A 115 14.42 5.96 3.03
N GLY A 116 13.53 5.84 2.07
CA GLY A 116 13.54 4.75 1.13
C GLY A 116 12.17 4.09 0.99
N TYR A 117 12.16 2.93 0.37
CA TYR A 117 10.93 2.20 0.05
C TYR A 117 11.09 0.74 0.46
N MET A 118 10.02 0.15 0.99
CA MET A 118 9.99 -1.26 1.35
C MET A 118 9.02 -2.00 0.44
N TRP A 119 9.50 -3.08 -0.16
CA TRP A 119 8.66 -3.95 -1.01
C TRP A 119 8.11 -5.09 -0.15
N TYR A 120 6.80 -5.10 0.02
CA TYR A 120 6.13 -6.12 0.84
C TYR A 120 5.75 -7.36 0.04
N GLY A 121 5.70 -7.27 -1.28
CA GLY A 121 5.37 -8.40 -2.13
C GLY A 121 3.88 -8.65 -2.27
N LYS A 122 3.51 -9.90 -2.49
CA LYS A 122 2.16 -10.29 -2.85
C LYS A 122 1.27 -10.55 -1.65
N TYR A 123 0.03 -10.12 -1.75
CA TYR A 123 -1.00 -10.29 -0.71
C TYR A 123 -2.28 -10.84 -1.30
N LYS A 124 -3.10 -11.39 -0.41
CA LYS A 124 -4.49 -11.74 -0.71
C LYS A 124 -5.38 -10.65 -0.12
N LEU A 125 -6.37 -10.22 -0.88
CA LEU A 125 -7.33 -9.21 -0.42
C LEU A 125 -8.62 -9.90 0.00
N ASP A 126 -9.06 -9.64 1.23
CA ASP A 126 -10.35 -10.13 1.73
C ASP A 126 -11.43 -9.14 1.33
N ARG A 127 -12.10 -9.40 0.23
CA ARG A 127 -13.14 -8.52 -0.30
C ARG A 127 -14.45 -8.57 0.47
N ASN A 128 -14.59 -9.56 1.36
CA ASN A 128 -15.79 -9.71 2.18
C ASN A 128 -15.68 -9.02 3.53
N ASN A 129 -14.54 -8.38 3.81
CA ASN A 129 -14.28 -7.77 5.10
C ASN A 129 -13.80 -6.33 4.93
N ILE A 130 -14.66 -5.51 4.36
CA ILE A 130 -14.40 -4.07 4.22
C ILE A 130 -14.99 -3.39 5.43
N LYS A 131 -14.13 -2.72 6.21
CA LYS A 131 -14.55 -2.05 7.44
C LYS A 131 -14.71 -0.56 7.22
N GLU A 132 -15.79 -0.01 7.76
CA GLU A 132 -16.05 1.42 7.72
C GLU A 132 -15.59 2.05 9.04
N LYS A 133 -14.88 3.15 8.96
CA LYS A 133 -14.37 3.87 10.12
C LYS A 133 -14.57 5.37 9.95
N ILE A 134 -14.56 6.11 11.06
CA ILE A 134 -14.53 7.55 11.05
C ILE A 134 -13.10 8.00 11.33
N HIS A 135 -12.58 8.88 10.49
CA HIS A 135 -11.18 9.31 10.56
C HIS A 135 -11.05 10.68 9.89
N PRO A 136 -10.15 11.55 10.34
CA PRO A 136 -9.98 12.86 9.70
C PRO A 136 -9.57 12.74 8.24
N ASP A 137 -10.07 13.67 7.41
CA ASP A 137 -9.61 13.80 6.05
C ASP A 137 -8.37 14.70 5.99
N ARG A 138 -7.90 15.00 4.78
CA ARG A 138 -6.69 15.80 4.57
C ARG A 138 -6.83 17.21 5.17
N ASN A 139 -8.04 17.72 5.26
CA ASN A 139 -8.32 19.05 5.84
C ASN A 139 -8.64 18.97 7.34
N GLY A 140 -8.58 17.79 7.94
CA GLY A 140 -8.86 17.61 9.36
C GLY A 140 -10.35 17.41 9.70
N ASN A 141 -11.21 17.30 8.71
CA ASN A 141 -12.65 17.08 8.93
C ASN A 141 -12.94 15.61 9.08
N LEU A 142 -13.71 15.23 10.08
CA LEU A 142 -14.11 13.84 10.26
C LEU A 142 -14.94 13.38 9.08
N ARG A 143 -14.65 12.17 8.62
CA ARG A 143 -15.29 11.60 7.46
C ARG A 143 -15.28 10.08 7.56
N LYS A 144 -16.02 9.46 6.67
CA LYS A 144 -16.07 8.01 6.55
C LYS A 144 -14.93 7.52 5.67
N ILE A 145 -14.19 6.52 6.13
CA ILE A 145 -13.18 5.82 5.35
C ILE A 145 -13.49 4.33 5.32
N TYR A 146 -12.88 3.63 4.36
CA TYR A 146 -13.00 2.18 4.26
C TYR A 146 -11.62 1.54 4.33
N LEU A 147 -11.54 0.48 5.13
CA LEU A 147 -10.32 -0.30 5.30
C LEU A 147 -10.53 -1.69 4.75
N CYS A 148 -9.54 -2.19 4.03
CA CYS A 148 -9.54 -3.59 3.60
C CYS A 148 -8.38 -4.33 4.27
N THR A 149 -8.48 -5.66 4.32
CA THR A 149 -7.48 -6.51 4.96
C THR A 149 -6.68 -7.25 3.91
N LEU A 150 -5.36 -7.16 4.04
CA LEU A 150 -4.40 -7.85 3.17
C LEU A 150 -3.69 -8.91 3.99
N THR A 151 -3.64 -10.15 3.51
CA THR A 151 -2.96 -11.25 4.19
C THR A 151 -1.96 -11.93 3.26
N LYS A 152 -0.92 -12.48 3.86
CA LYS A 152 0.08 -13.26 3.10
C LYS A 152 -0.43 -14.64 2.73
#